data_4c0cca1e41a82355582532984bf46c63
#
_entry.id   4c0cca1e41a82355582532984bf46c63
#
_cell.length_a   1.000
_cell.length_b   1.000
_cell.length_c   1.000
_cell.angle_alpha   90.00
_cell.angle_beta   90.00
_cell.angle_gamma   90.00
#
_symmetry.space_group_name_H-M   'P 1'
#
loop_
_entity.id
_entity.type
_entity.pdbx_description
1 polymer ?
#
loop_
_entity_poly.entity_id
_entity_poly.type
_entity_poly.pdbx_seq_one_letter_code
_entity_poly.pdbx_strand_id
1 'polypeptide(L)' 'MALSARNQFKGKVVSVRQGGVMSEVVLDIGGGHQIVSLISTSSAKRLRLRKGRPAVAVIKATEVIISSDDER' A
#
# COMPACT_ATOMS: atom_id res chain seq x y z
N MET A 1 -14.24 -11.11 0.65
CA MET A 1 -13.51 -11.21 1.92
C MET A 1 -13.99 -10.11 2.87
N ALA A 2 -14.34 -10.47 4.08
CA ALA A 2 -14.81 -9.52 5.08
C ALA A 2 -13.67 -9.14 6.00
N LEU A 3 -13.41 -7.86 6.14
CA LEU A 3 -12.36 -7.32 6.98
C LEU A 3 -12.94 -6.29 7.94
N SER A 4 -12.38 -6.22 9.14
CA SER A 4 -12.78 -5.17 10.09
C SER A 4 -12.16 -3.82 9.76
N ALA A 5 -11.08 -3.80 9.00
CA ALA A 5 -10.41 -2.56 8.61
C ALA A 5 -11.31 -1.75 7.69
N ARG A 6 -11.44 -0.45 7.99
CA ARG A 6 -12.29 0.46 7.20
C ARG A 6 -11.52 1.27 6.18
N ASN A 7 -10.20 1.40 6.36
CA ASN A 7 -9.36 2.16 5.44
C ASN A 7 -8.90 1.25 4.32
N GLN A 8 -9.66 1.25 3.22
CA GLN A 8 -9.39 0.40 2.07
C GLN A 8 -9.35 1.28 0.83
N PHE A 9 -8.23 1.22 0.10
CA PHE A 9 -8.00 2.06 -1.07
C PHE A 9 -7.66 1.20 -2.27
N LYS A 10 -8.53 1.19 -3.25
CA LYS A 10 -8.25 0.52 -4.52
C LYS A 10 -7.27 1.35 -5.33
N GLY A 11 -6.33 0.69 -5.95
CA GLY A 11 -5.36 1.38 -6.77
C GLY A 11 -4.61 0.45 -7.70
N LYS A 12 -3.54 0.97 -8.26
CA LYS A 12 -2.66 0.21 -9.14
C LYS A 12 -1.24 0.28 -8.61
N VAL A 13 -0.53 -0.83 -8.76
CA VAL A 13 0.89 -0.88 -8.40
C VAL A 13 1.67 0.01 -9.35
N VAL A 14 2.41 0.96 -8.81
CA VAL A 14 3.31 1.83 -9.56
C VAL A 14 4.69 1.19 -9.65
N SER A 15 5.15 0.61 -8.55
CA SER A 15 6.45 -0.01 -8.51
C SER A 15 6.51 -1.06 -7.41
N VAL A 16 7.38 -2.04 -7.63
CA VAL A 16 7.77 -3.02 -6.63
C VAL A 16 9.28 -3.02 -6.56
N ARG A 17 9.83 -2.65 -5.42
CA ARG A 17 11.27 -2.71 -5.20
C ARG A 17 11.55 -3.95 -4.36
N GLN A 18 12.00 -4.99 -5.02
CA GLN A 18 12.20 -6.28 -4.39
C GLN A 18 13.50 -6.35 -3.62
N GLY A 19 13.42 -6.63 -2.33
CA GLY A 19 14.58 -6.93 -1.50
C GLY A 19 14.68 -8.43 -1.24
N GLY A 20 15.67 -8.81 -0.47
CA GLY A 20 15.83 -10.23 -0.10
C GLY A 20 14.70 -10.72 0.79
N VAL A 21 14.42 -10.00 1.86
CA VAL A 21 13.39 -10.38 2.83
C VAL A 21 12.16 -9.48 2.71
N MET A 22 12.37 -8.17 2.56
CA MET A 22 11.30 -7.19 2.48
C MET A 22 11.28 -6.54 1.10
N SER A 23 10.07 -6.20 0.66
CA SER A 23 9.85 -5.48 -0.60
C SER A 23 9.03 -4.23 -0.35
N GLU A 24 9.34 -3.17 -1.10
CA GLU A 24 8.58 -1.93 -1.06
C GLU A 24 7.60 -1.92 -2.23
N VAL A 25 6.33 -1.73 -1.94
CA VAL A 25 5.29 -1.65 -2.97
C VAL A 25 4.67 -0.26 -2.90
N VAL A 26 4.57 0.40 -4.05
CA VAL A 26 3.93 1.71 -4.14
C VAL A 26 2.66 1.57 -4.96
N LEU A 27 1.55 2.04 -4.39
CA LEU A 27 0.26 2.06 -5.07
C LEU A 27 -0.15 3.49 -5.39
N ASP A 28 -0.67 3.68 -6.60
CA ASP A 28 -1.37 4.90 -6.96
C ASP A 28 -2.84 4.69 -6.66
N ILE A 29 -3.39 5.47 -5.75
CA ILE A 29 -4.80 5.36 -5.34
C ILE A 29 -5.68 6.45 -5.93
N GLY A 30 -5.14 7.24 -6.87
CA GLY A 30 -5.88 8.31 -7.52
C GLY A 30 -5.71 9.65 -6.82
N GLY A 31 -6.15 10.71 -7.49
CA GLY A 31 -6.10 12.07 -6.93
C GLY A 31 -4.69 12.59 -6.67
N GLY A 32 -3.67 12.00 -7.28
CA GLY A 32 -2.30 12.37 -7.02
C GLY A 32 -1.71 11.75 -5.75
N HIS A 33 -2.40 10.77 -5.17
CA HIS A 33 -1.98 10.16 -3.92
C HIS A 33 -1.39 8.77 -4.15
N GLN A 34 -0.35 8.46 -3.37
CA GLN A 34 0.29 7.16 -3.40
C GLN A 34 0.38 6.59 -1.99
N ILE A 35 0.29 5.28 -1.90
CA ILE A 35 0.49 4.55 -0.65
C ILE A 35 1.76 3.73 -0.80
N VAL A 36 2.65 3.85 0.17
CA VAL A 36 3.88 3.07 0.22
C VAL A 36 3.71 1.97 1.26
N SER A 37 4.00 0.76 0.88
CA SER A 37 3.86 -0.41 1.76
C SER A 37 5.15 -1.21 1.78
N LEU A 38 5.52 -1.67 2.97
CA LEU A 38 6.61 -2.62 3.13
C LEU A 38 6.00 -3.96 3.54
N ILE A 39 6.20 -4.95 2.71
CA ILE A 39 5.71 -6.31 2.98
C ILE A 39 6.84 -7.30 2.73
N SER A 40 6.67 -8.53 3.19
CA SER A 40 7.68 -9.54 2.90
C SER A 40 7.77 -9.78 1.40
N THR A 41 8.97 -10.08 0.93
CA THR A 41 9.17 -10.40 -0.48
C THR A 41 8.37 -11.64 -0.88
N SER A 42 8.27 -12.62 0.03
CA SER A 42 7.45 -13.81 -0.23
C SER A 42 5.97 -13.45 -0.41
N SER A 43 5.46 -12.48 0.36
CA SER A 43 4.08 -12.02 0.20
C SER A 43 3.89 -11.29 -1.12
N ALA A 44 4.84 -10.44 -1.49
CA ALA A 44 4.77 -9.73 -2.77
C ALA A 44 4.71 -10.72 -3.94
N LYS A 45 5.49 -11.80 -3.87
CA LYS A 45 5.47 -12.84 -4.90
C LYS A 45 4.18 -13.64 -4.89
N ARG A 46 3.70 -14.03 -3.72
CA ARG A 46 2.45 -14.78 -3.59
C ARG A 46 1.28 -13.98 -4.14
N LEU A 47 1.24 -12.69 -3.89
CA LEU A 47 0.19 -11.81 -4.38
C LEU A 47 0.39 -11.38 -5.83
N ARG A 48 1.51 -11.76 -6.42
CA ARG A 48 1.84 -11.45 -7.82
C ARG A 48 1.82 -9.96 -8.11
N LEU A 49 2.35 -9.19 -7.17
CA LEU A 49 2.38 -7.74 -7.33
C LEU A 49 3.47 -7.34 -8.33
N ARG A 50 3.09 -6.50 -9.28
CA ARG A 50 4.00 -5.93 -10.24
C ARG A 50 3.35 -4.70 -10.86
N LYS A 51 4.17 -3.85 -11.46
CA LYS A 51 3.70 -2.59 -12.04
C LYS A 51 2.48 -2.81 -12.93
N GLY A 52 1.46 -2.00 -12.71
CA GLY A 52 0.23 -2.00 -13.49
C GLY A 52 -0.86 -2.91 -12.95
N ARG A 53 -0.54 -3.81 -12.02
CA ARG A 53 -1.55 -4.70 -11.45
C ARG A 53 -2.45 -3.94 -10.46
N PRO A 54 -3.75 -4.26 -10.45
CA PRO A 54 -4.64 -3.69 -9.43
C PRO A 54 -4.32 -4.29 -8.07
N ALA A 55 -4.49 -3.48 -7.03
CA ALA A 55 -4.31 -3.93 -5.65
C ALA A 55 -5.14 -3.03 -4.75
N VAL A 56 -5.34 -3.47 -3.52
CA VAL A 56 -6.07 -2.72 -2.51
C VAL A 56 -5.15 -2.52 -1.31
N ALA A 57 -4.97 -1.27 -0.89
CA ALA A 57 -4.28 -0.98 0.36
C ALA A 57 -5.30 -1.04 1.49
N VAL A 58 -5.03 -1.87 2.48
CA VAL A 58 -5.87 -2.00 3.67
C VAL A 58 -5.05 -1.51 4.85
N ILE A 59 -5.51 -0.46 5.52
CA ILE A 59 -4.74 0.19 6.57
C ILE A 59 -5.51 0.13 7.88
N LYS A 60 -4.87 -0.45 8.88
CA LYS A 60 -5.45 -0.52 10.21
C LYS A 60 -5.57 0.89 10.79
N ALA A 61 -6.74 1.22 11.36
CA ALA A 61 -6.98 2.57 11.87
C ALA A 61 -5.94 2.99 12.92
N THR A 62 -5.46 2.06 13.70
CA THR A 62 -4.44 2.34 14.73
C THR A 62 -3.07 2.70 14.14
N GLU A 63 -2.88 2.49 12.84
CA GLU A 63 -1.62 2.78 12.17
C GLU A 63 -1.64 4.09 11.40
N VAL A 64 -2.73 4.82 11.45
CA VAL A 64 -2.87 6.09 10.72
C VAL A 64 -2.41 7.23 11.61
N ILE A 65 -1.42 7.98 11.13
CA ILE A 65 -0.86 9.13 11.83
C ILE A 65 -1.50 10.38 11.26
N ILE A 66 -1.89 11.29 12.14
CA ILE A 66 -2.52 12.53 11.74
C ILE A 66 -1.55 13.69 11.94
N SER A 67 -1.52 14.58 10.96
CA SER A 67 -0.77 15.82 11.07
C SER A 67 -1.71 16.98 10.80
N SER A 68 -1.51 18.07 11.50
CA SER A 68 -2.28 19.30 11.27
C SER A 68 -1.67 20.07 10.10
N ASP A 69 -2.52 20.51 9.18
CA ASP A 69 -2.07 21.33 8.06
C ASP A 69 -1.63 22.72 8.51
N ASP A 70 -2.02 23.14 9.69
CA ASP A 70 -1.66 24.45 10.22
C ASP A 70 -0.21 24.51 10.69
N GLU A 71 0.47 23.39 10.72
CA GLU A 71 1.83 23.30 11.23
C GLU A 71 2.92 23.68 10.25
N ARG A 72 2.58 24.12 9.11
CA ARG A 72 3.56 24.43 8.07
C ARG A 72 4.39 25.64 8.29
#